data_fc351d39471020151015f5568d7714c7
#
_entry.id   fc351d39471020151015f5568d7714c7
#
_cell.length_a   1.000
_cell.length_b   1.000
_cell.length_c   1.000
_cell.angle_alpha   90.00
_cell.angle_beta   90.00
_cell.angle_gamma   90.00
#
_symmetry.space_group_name_H-M   'P 1'
#
loop_
_entity.id
_entity.type
_entity.pdbx_description
1 polymer ?
#
loop_
_entity_poly.entity_id
_entity_poly.type
_entity_poly.pdbx_seq_one_letter_code
_entity_poly.pdbx_strand_id
1 'polypeptide(L)'
;MSFSIKVFQILDAHDVDGMESICHDDFIFVDEYEMMTRDDWITGLRKLWAETPVDFTRDRNVLVDQRDIFSMQFTRDIDGVPHRITNVSLLKDGKFWRSQIHRVPV
;
A
#
# COMPACT_ATOMS: atom_id res chain seq x y z
N MET A 1 1.60 -19.29 -0.08
CA MET A 1 0.85 -18.22 0.62
C MET A 1 0.53 -17.12 -0.37
N SER A 2 -0.71 -16.67 -0.39
CA SER A 2 -1.08 -15.58 -1.29
C SER A 2 -0.42 -14.27 -0.88
N PHE A 3 -0.19 -13.41 -1.84
CA PHE A 3 0.42 -12.09 -1.60
C PHE A 3 -0.46 -11.24 -0.68
N SER A 4 -1.79 -11.32 -0.82
CA SER A 4 -2.72 -10.55 0.00
C SER A 4 -2.60 -10.88 1.50
N ILE A 5 -2.41 -12.15 1.85
CA ILE A 5 -2.21 -12.54 3.25
C ILE A 5 -0.96 -11.88 3.83
N LYS A 6 0.14 -11.91 3.08
CA LYS A 6 1.39 -11.27 3.48
C LYS A 6 1.21 -9.77 3.68
N VAL A 7 0.57 -9.10 2.73
CA VAL A 7 0.30 -7.65 2.81
C VAL A 7 -0.55 -7.33 4.04
N PHE A 8 -1.61 -8.09 4.30
CA PHE A 8 -2.50 -7.85 5.43
C PHE A 8 -1.80 -8.03 6.77
N GLN A 9 -0.93 -9.05 6.90
CA GLN A 9 -0.13 -9.23 8.11
C GLN A 9 0.77 -8.02 8.39
N ILE A 10 1.40 -7.49 7.35
CA ILE A 10 2.25 -6.29 7.44
C ILE A 10 1.44 -5.06 7.84
N LEU A 11 0.30 -4.85 7.21
CA LEU A 11 -0.58 -3.71 7.52
C LEU A 11 -1.12 -3.79 8.95
N ASP A 12 -1.57 -4.96 9.38
CA ASP A 12 -2.13 -5.14 10.72
C ASP A 12 -1.09 -4.91 11.82
N ALA A 13 0.16 -5.30 11.56
CA ALA A 13 1.25 -5.15 12.51
C ALA A 13 1.99 -3.82 12.40
N HIS A 14 1.66 -2.96 11.42
CA HIS A 14 2.42 -1.76 11.07
C HIS A 14 3.91 -2.08 10.90
N ASP A 15 4.20 -3.19 10.21
CA ASP A 15 5.55 -3.73 10.04
C ASP A 15 6.23 -3.06 8.84
N VAL A 16 6.89 -1.94 9.08
CA VAL A 16 7.57 -1.18 8.03
C VAL A 16 8.69 -1.99 7.39
N ASP A 17 9.48 -2.69 8.19
CA ASP A 17 10.58 -3.52 7.67
C ASP A 17 10.05 -4.65 6.80
N GLY A 18 8.92 -5.25 7.19
CA GLY A 18 8.23 -6.24 6.38
C GLY A 18 7.75 -5.65 5.05
N MET A 19 7.19 -4.44 5.08
CA MET A 19 6.77 -3.76 3.86
C MET A 19 7.96 -3.49 2.93
N GLU A 20 9.06 -3.00 3.49
CA GLU A 20 10.28 -2.78 2.69
C GLU A 20 10.76 -4.08 2.04
N SER A 21 10.69 -5.19 2.76
CA SER A 21 11.14 -6.49 2.26
C SER A 21 10.33 -7.01 1.08
N ILE A 22 9.07 -6.59 0.93
CA ILE A 22 8.21 -6.98 -0.19
C ILE A 22 8.14 -5.91 -1.29
N CYS A 23 8.94 -4.87 -1.20
CA CYS A 23 9.13 -3.89 -2.27
C CYS A 23 10.39 -4.25 -3.06
N HIS A 24 10.28 -4.29 -4.39
CA HIS A 24 11.43 -4.51 -5.28
C HIS A 24 12.43 -3.35 -5.14
N ASP A 25 13.71 -3.60 -5.42
CA ASP A 25 14.76 -2.59 -5.29
C ASP A 25 14.49 -1.33 -6.12
N ASP A 26 13.87 -1.49 -7.28
CA ASP A 26 13.52 -0.36 -8.16
C ASP A 26 12.02 -0.03 -8.11
N PHE A 27 11.38 -0.31 -6.98
CA PHE A 27 9.98 0.03 -6.74
C PHE A 27 9.71 1.51 -6.98
N ILE A 28 8.61 1.79 -7.69
CA ILE A 28 8.09 3.14 -7.89
C ILE A 28 6.64 3.17 -7.44
N PHE A 29 6.31 4.16 -6.62
CA PHE A 29 4.95 4.44 -6.16
C PHE A 29 4.45 5.70 -6.84
N VAL A 30 3.28 5.64 -7.44
CA VAL A 30 2.65 6.77 -8.13
C VAL A 30 1.38 7.16 -7.40
N ASP A 31 1.33 8.39 -6.95
CA ASP A 31 0.15 9.08 -6.48
C ASP A 31 -0.35 10.00 -7.60
N GLU A 32 -1.47 10.68 -7.42
CA GLU A 32 -2.05 11.55 -8.45
C GLU A 32 -1.08 12.64 -8.93
N TYR A 33 -0.24 13.13 -8.03
CA TYR A 33 0.65 14.27 -8.30
C TYR A 33 2.12 13.98 -8.04
N GLU A 34 2.45 12.80 -7.54
CA GLU A 34 3.82 12.50 -7.11
C GLU A 34 4.25 11.12 -7.57
N MET A 35 5.55 11.00 -7.72
CA MET A 35 6.23 9.73 -7.98
C MET A 35 7.32 9.57 -6.93
N MET A 36 7.35 8.41 -6.27
CA MET A 36 8.28 8.15 -5.17
C MET A 36 9.08 6.89 -5.44
N THR A 37 10.36 6.92 -5.08
CA THR A 37 11.19 5.73 -5.01
C THR A 37 10.79 4.88 -3.79
N ARG A 38 11.30 3.64 -3.73
CA ARG A 38 11.10 2.77 -2.57
C ARG A 38 11.52 3.46 -1.27
N ASP A 39 12.71 4.06 -1.23
CA ASP A 39 13.23 4.65 -0.01
C ASP A 39 12.38 5.83 0.46
N ASP A 40 11.94 6.67 -0.44
CA ASP A 40 11.07 7.81 -0.12
C ASP A 40 9.71 7.32 0.40
N TRP A 41 9.13 6.32 -0.25
CA TRP A 41 7.83 5.79 0.15
C TRP A 41 7.91 5.09 1.53
N ILE A 42 8.94 4.28 1.75
CA ILE A 42 9.14 3.57 3.03
C ILE A 42 9.42 4.57 4.15
N THR A 43 10.20 5.62 3.89
CA THR A 43 10.45 6.69 4.88
C THR A 43 9.14 7.36 5.29
N GLY A 44 8.29 7.69 4.33
CA GLY A 44 6.98 8.28 4.61
C GLY A 44 6.07 7.34 5.39
N LEU A 45 6.06 6.07 5.04
CA LEU A 45 5.27 5.05 5.74
C LEU A 45 5.74 4.87 7.20
N ARG A 46 7.04 4.85 7.41
CA ARG A 46 7.63 4.72 8.75
C ARG A 46 7.18 5.88 9.64
N LYS A 47 7.22 7.09 9.10
CA LYS A 47 6.75 8.28 9.82
C LYS A 47 5.25 8.20 10.10
N LEU A 48 4.46 7.84 9.10
CA LEU A 48 3.01 7.75 9.24
C LEU A 48 2.61 6.75 10.33
N TRP A 49 3.19 5.56 10.33
CA TRP A 49 2.86 4.53 11.32
C TRP A 49 3.41 4.83 12.72
N ALA A 50 4.48 5.62 12.82
CA ALA A 50 4.97 6.07 14.12
C ALA A 50 4.07 7.15 14.74
N GLU A 51 3.46 8.01 13.91
CA GLU A 51 2.65 9.14 14.36
C GLU A 51 1.15 8.82 14.46
N THR A 52 0.69 7.82 13.70
CA THR A 52 -0.73 7.49 13.57
C THR A 52 -0.97 6.04 13.97
N PRO A 53 -1.38 5.78 15.23
CA PRO A 53 -1.63 4.40 15.68
C PRO A 53 -2.92 3.80 15.12
N VAL A 54 -3.73 4.57 14.39
CA VAL A 54 -5.03 4.13 13.88
C VAL A 54 -4.85 3.40 12.56
N ASP A 55 -5.62 2.32 12.35
CA ASP A 55 -5.68 1.63 11.08
C ASP A 55 -6.31 2.55 10.02
N PHE A 56 -5.50 2.94 9.03
CA PHE A 56 -5.96 3.75 7.91
C PHE A 56 -6.28 2.91 6.66
N THR A 57 -6.41 1.60 6.82
CA THR A 57 -6.75 0.68 5.72
C THR A 57 -7.98 -0.17 6.08
N ARG A 58 -9.03 0.48 6.62
CA ARG A 58 -10.25 -0.24 7.00
C ARG A 58 -11.07 -0.64 5.79
N ASP A 59 -11.97 -1.61 5.98
CA ASP A 59 -12.88 -2.10 4.93
C ASP A 59 -12.12 -2.60 3.69
N ARG A 60 -11.07 -3.36 3.91
CA ARG A 60 -10.23 -3.91 2.85
C ARG A 60 -11.00 -4.87 1.96
N ASN A 61 -10.78 -4.74 0.67
CA ASN A 61 -11.33 -5.66 -0.33
C ASN A 61 -10.25 -5.95 -1.38
N VAL A 62 -9.88 -7.22 -1.53
CA VAL A 62 -8.92 -7.64 -2.56
C VAL A 62 -9.67 -7.80 -3.87
N LEU A 63 -9.24 -7.08 -4.90
CA LEU A 63 -9.84 -7.13 -6.23
C LEU A 63 -9.14 -8.15 -7.12
N VAL A 64 -7.79 -8.17 -7.08
CA VAL A 64 -6.95 -9.07 -7.87
C VAL A 64 -5.78 -9.52 -7.00
N ASP A 65 -5.53 -10.82 -6.99
CA ASP A 65 -4.38 -11.40 -6.28
C ASP A 65 -3.80 -12.50 -7.17
N GLN A 66 -2.96 -12.09 -8.13
CA GLN A 66 -2.34 -12.97 -9.10
C GLN A 66 -0.82 -12.79 -9.06
N ARG A 67 -0.12 -13.65 -9.80
CA ARG A 67 1.34 -13.67 -9.80
C ARG A 67 1.96 -12.32 -10.17
N ASP A 68 1.39 -11.62 -11.15
CA ASP A 68 1.98 -10.42 -11.74
C ASP A 68 1.24 -9.13 -11.36
N ILE A 69 0.10 -9.25 -10.68
CA ILE A 69 -0.72 -8.09 -10.34
C ILE A 69 -1.44 -8.32 -9.01
N PHE A 70 -1.45 -7.29 -8.19
CA PHE A 70 -2.20 -7.24 -6.94
C PHE A 70 -2.99 -5.94 -6.90
N SER A 71 -4.27 -6.02 -6.55
CA SER A 71 -5.10 -4.84 -6.41
C SER A 71 -6.03 -4.98 -5.21
N MET A 72 -6.14 -3.91 -4.43
CA MET A 72 -7.04 -3.86 -3.28
C MET A 72 -7.66 -2.49 -3.11
N GLN A 73 -8.79 -2.47 -2.43
CA GLN A 73 -9.44 -1.24 -1.99
C GLN A 73 -9.52 -1.20 -0.47
N PHE A 74 -9.52 -0.01 0.08
CA PHE A 74 -9.78 0.22 1.49
C PHE A 74 -10.34 1.62 1.69
N THR A 75 -10.85 1.88 2.89
CA THR A 75 -11.35 3.21 3.26
C THR A 75 -10.33 3.88 4.18
N ARG A 76 -10.05 5.14 3.92
CA ARG A 76 -9.16 5.97 4.72
C ARG A 76 -9.77 7.36 4.88
N ASP A 77 -9.70 7.92 6.08
CA ASP A 77 -10.08 9.32 6.31
C ASP A 77 -8.91 10.22 5.90
N ILE A 78 -9.21 11.20 5.08
CA ILE A 78 -8.26 12.23 4.65
C ILE A 78 -8.88 13.57 5.04
N ASP A 79 -8.22 14.28 5.97
CA ASP A 79 -8.73 15.54 6.52
C ASP A 79 -10.16 15.40 7.07
N GLY A 80 -10.45 14.28 7.74
CA GLY A 80 -11.74 13.99 8.32
C GLY A 80 -12.81 13.51 7.34
N VAL A 81 -12.48 13.37 6.08
CA VAL A 81 -13.42 12.92 5.03
C VAL A 81 -13.06 11.50 4.60
N PRO A 82 -14.01 10.54 4.69
CA PRO A 82 -13.73 9.19 4.23
C PRO A 82 -13.54 9.15 2.71
N HIS A 83 -12.48 8.44 2.32
CA HIS A 83 -12.15 8.22 0.91
C HIS A 83 -12.04 6.73 0.63
N ARG A 84 -12.51 6.32 -0.53
CA ARG A 84 -12.26 4.99 -1.03
C ARG A 84 -10.96 5.00 -1.83
N ILE A 85 -9.99 4.24 -1.36
CA ILE A 85 -8.65 4.15 -1.96
C ILE A 85 -8.59 2.87 -2.79
N THR A 86 -8.16 2.99 -4.03
CA THR A 86 -7.88 1.84 -4.89
C THR A 86 -6.39 1.81 -5.18
N ASN A 87 -5.76 0.69 -4.83
CA ASN A 87 -4.36 0.42 -5.15
C ASN A 87 -4.28 -0.61 -6.26
N VAL A 88 -3.45 -0.34 -7.26
CA VAL A 88 -3.12 -1.30 -8.31
C VAL A 88 -1.60 -1.41 -8.35
N SER A 89 -1.09 -2.63 -8.25
CA SER A 89 0.35 -2.89 -8.23
C SER A 89 0.72 -3.98 -9.21
N LEU A 90 1.74 -3.71 -10.01
CA LEU A 90 2.42 -4.75 -10.79
C LEU A 90 3.51 -5.35 -9.91
N LEU A 91 3.61 -6.67 -9.95
CA LEU A 91 4.59 -7.41 -9.16
C LEU A 91 5.73 -7.88 -10.04
N LYS A 92 6.93 -7.91 -9.48
CA LYS A 92 8.12 -8.46 -10.12
C LYS A 92 8.91 -9.23 -9.07
N ASP A 93 9.29 -10.47 -9.39
CA ASP A 93 9.98 -11.36 -8.47
C ASP A 93 9.21 -11.56 -7.15
N GLY A 94 7.87 -11.57 -7.21
CA GLY A 94 7.01 -11.74 -6.06
C GLY A 94 6.95 -10.51 -5.14
N LYS A 95 7.36 -9.34 -5.61
CA LYS A 95 7.42 -8.10 -4.83
C LYS A 95 6.68 -6.97 -5.53
N PHE A 96 6.24 -5.98 -4.77
CA PHE A 96 5.71 -4.73 -5.33
C PHE A 96 6.79 -4.09 -6.22
N TRP A 97 6.42 -3.79 -7.44
CA TRP A 97 7.35 -3.19 -8.40
C TRP A 97 6.87 -1.83 -8.89
N ARG A 98 5.64 -1.74 -9.36
CA ARG A 98 5.01 -0.49 -9.77
C ARG A 98 3.65 -0.41 -9.11
N SER A 99 3.46 0.58 -8.25
CA SER A 99 2.22 0.76 -7.51
C SER A 99 1.61 2.11 -7.79
N GLN A 100 0.29 2.14 -7.86
CA GLN A 100 -0.47 3.34 -8.15
C GLN A 100 -1.70 3.37 -7.25
N ILE A 101 -2.05 4.54 -6.73
CA ILE A 101 -3.27 4.72 -5.96
C ILE A 101 -4.17 5.80 -6.55
N HIS A 102 -5.46 5.61 -6.33
CA HIS A 102 -6.50 6.60 -6.63
C HIS A 102 -7.38 6.78 -5.39
N ARG A 103 -7.83 8.00 -5.17
CA ARG A 103 -8.67 8.37 -4.04
C ARG A 103 -9.96 8.99 -4.54
N VAL A 104 -11.09 8.53 -3.99
CA VAL A 104 -12.40 9.08 -4.31
C VAL A 104 -13.13 9.33 -2.99
N PRO A 105 -13.63 10.55 -2.72
CA PRO A 105 -14.48 10.80 -1.55
C PRO A 105 -15.70 9.89 -1.57
N VAL A 106 -16.05 9.38 -0.44
CA VAL A 106 -17.21 8.50 -0.29
C VAL A 106 -18.46 9.32 -0.01
#